data_03e4e7267f00abfe58f3e8c6dc018ebe
#
_entry.id   03e4e7267f00abfe58f3e8c6dc018ebe
#
_cell.length_a   1.000
_cell.length_b   1.000
_cell.length_c   1.000
_cell.angle_alpha   90.00
_cell.angle_beta   90.00
_cell.angle_gamma   90.00
#
_symmetry.space_group_name_H-M   'P 1'
#
loop_
_entity.id
_entity.type
_entity.pdbx_description
1 polymer ?
#
loop_
_entity_poly.entity_id
_entity_poly.type
_entity_poly.pdbx_seq_one_letter_code
_entity_poly.pdbx_strand_id
1 'polypeptide(L)'
;ITESEYEILSNDGYRFDDLIGRTGIEYAYEDILRGSWGGEMIEVDAVGNFQRSLGVKPSQKGDDIQLTIDLDIQKVAEEVLEDKIGGAIIVMDPRDGAILAIASKPTFDLNFFSRDFKPEEEYNDLFFSDSKPLFNRALNAYDPGSVWKIVTALAGLESGQFPANTLLETSPCIIYGSQCFREHNDLGFGIIGYEDALRVSSNTFFYQVGYGVGVDKIYEISQILGFSQLSGIEISDQEDVGLIANSDWAQSGRGWGNPGETPWLPEDIASMSIGQFVVQVTPIQIAKAYAVIANGGYVVTP
;
A
#
# COMPACT_ATOMS: atom_id res chain seq x y z
N ILE A 1 -24.42 -12.59 -4.09
CA ILE A 1 -24.37 -12.14 -5.52
C ILE A 1 -25.61 -11.32 -5.81
N THR A 2 -25.48 -10.20 -6.52
CA THR A 2 -26.60 -9.38 -7.00
C THR A 2 -27.23 -10.00 -8.26
N GLU A 3 -28.45 -9.56 -8.61
CA GLU A 3 -29.18 -10.08 -9.80
C GLU A 3 -28.38 -9.83 -11.10
N SER A 4 -27.77 -8.63 -11.23
CA SER A 4 -26.96 -8.29 -12.40
C SER A 4 -25.64 -9.08 -12.48
N GLU A 5 -25.07 -9.44 -11.36
CA GLU A 5 -23.88 -10.31 -11.31
C GLU A 5 -24.23 -11.75 -11.63
N TYR A 6 -25.37 -12.22 -11.17
CA TYR A 6 -25.84 -13.56 -11.46
C TYR A 6 -26.04 -13.81 -12.96
N GLU A 7 -26.52 -12.82 -13.71
CA GLU A 7 -26.65 -12.92 -15.17
C GLU A 7 -25.30 -13.25 -15.85
N ILE A 8 -24.19 -12.76 -15.29
CA ILE A 8 -22.84 -13.00 -15.81
C ILE A 8 -22.27 -14.31 -15.24
N LEU A 9 -22.32 -14.45 -13.92
CA LEU A 9 -21.63 -15.51 -13.18
C LEU A 9 -22.34 -16.87 -13.22
N SER A 10 -23.62 -16.90 -13.60
CA SER A 10 -24.38 -18.16 -13.72
C SER A 10 -23.75 -19.14 -14.72
N ASN A 11 -23.08 -18.61 -15.77
CA ASN A 11 -22.35 -19.42 -16.76
C ASN A 11 -21.11 -20.10 -16.15
N ASP A 12 -20.55 -19.53 -15.08
CA ASP A 12 -19.41 -20.06 -14.35
C ASP A 12 -19.85 -20.94 -13.15
N GLY A 13 -21.15 -21.27 -13.11
CA GLY A 13 -21.74 -22.19 -12.14
C GLY A 13 -22.10 -21.58 -10.80
N TYR A 14 -22.16 -20.24 -10.68
CA TYR A 14 -22.69 -19.57 -9.49
C TYR A 14 -24.19 -19.68 -9.40
N ARG A 15 -24.71 -19.73 -8.16
CA ARG A 15 -26.12 -19.64 -7.84
C ARG A 15 -26.46 -18.26 -7.30
N PHE A 16 -27.71 -17.87 -7.35
CA PHE A 16 -28.17 -16.55 -6.94
C PHE A 16 -27.88 -16.23 -5.46
N ASP A 17 -27.86 -17.25 -4.62
CA ASP A 17 -27.60 -17.15 -3.18
C ASP A 17 -26.15 -17.46 -2.78
N ASP A 18 -25.24 -17.66 -3.75
CA ASP A 18 -23.84 -17.88 -3.45
C ASP A 18 -23.19 -16.63 -2.85
N LEU A 19 -22.26 -16.86 -1.93
CA LEU A 19 -21.32 -15.86 -1.47
C LEU A 19 -20.18 -15.73 -2.48
N ILE A 20 -19.62 -14.55 -2.60
CA ILE A 20 -18.48 -14.26 -3.46
C ILE A 20 -17.51 -13.34 -2.73
N GLY A 21 -16.22 -13.59 -2.84
CA GLY A 21 -15.20 -12.69 -2.35
C GLY A 21 -15.26 -11.32 -3.03
N ARG A 22 -15.29 -10.25 -2.23
CA ARG A 22 -15.42 -8.87 -2.73
C ARG A 22 -14.13 -8.11 -2.68
N THR A 23 -13.28 -8.43 -1.73
CA THR A 23 -12.00 -7.78 -1.50
C THR A 23 -11.04 -8.74 -0.82
N GLY A 24 -9.75 -8.39 -0.82
CA GLY A 24 -8.74 -9.11 -0.08
C GLY A 24 -8.50 -10.55 -0.58
N ILE A 25 -8.16 -11.43 0.34
CA ILE A 25 -7.83 -12.83 0.03
C ILE A 25 -9.01 -13.58 -0.60
N GLU A 26 -10.23 -13.36 -0.14
CA GLU A 26 -11.41 -14.00 -0.72
C GLU A 26 -11.64 -13.60 -2.18
N TYR A 27 -11.39 -12.31 -2.52
CA TYR A 27 -11.46 -11.85 -3.91
C TYR A 27 -10.31 -12.40 -4.76
N ALA A 28 -9.09 -12.30 -4.26
CA ALA A 28 -7.89 -12.70 -5.00
C ALA A 28 -7.86 -14.21 -5.30
N TYR A 29 -8.45 -15.03 -4.43
CA TYR A 29 -8.43 -16.48 -4.51
C TYR A 29 -9.81 -17.12 -4.59
N GLU A 30 -10.82 -16.37 -5.05
CA GLU A 30 -12.21 -16.84 -5.19
C GLU A 30 -12.29 -18.18 -5.92
N ASP A 31 -11.62 -18.33 -7.05
CA ASP A 31 -11.66 -19.56 -7.87
C ASP A 31 -11.12 -20.79 -7.13
N ILE A 32 -10.21 -20.61 -6.20
CA ILE A 32 -9.60 -21.68 -5.40
C ILE A 32 -10.47 -21.99 -4.19
N LEU A 33 -10.96 -20.95 -3.51
CA LEU A 33 -11.71 -21.08 -2.26
C LEU A 33 -13.14 -21.58 -2.46
N ARG A 34 -13.77 -21.26 -3.58
CA ARG A 34 -15.20 -21.46 -3.81
C ARG A 34 -15.65 -22.92 -3.87
N GLY A 35 -14.86 -23.81 -4.49
CA GLY A 35 -15.29 -25.17 -4.78
C GLY A 35 -16.38 -25.28 -5.87
N SER A 36 -17.10 -26.37 -5.92
CA SER A 36 -18.19 -26.56 -6.89
C SER A 36 -19.41 -27.29 -6.31
N TRP A 37 -20.56 -26.83 -6.73
CA TRP A 37 -21.83 -27.45 -6.33
C TRP A 37 -21.99 -28.84 -6.87
N GLY A 38 -22.48 -29.72 -6.02
CA GLY A 38 -23.04 -31.00 -6.41
C GLY A 38 -24.52 -30.89 -6.84
N GLY A 39 -25.07 -31.96 -7.35
CA GLY A 39 -26.48 -32.04 -7.72
C GLY A 39 -26.92 -33.46 -7.92
N GLU A 40 -28.19 -33.68 -7.72
CA GLU A 40 -28.86 -34.96 -8.04
C GLU A 40 -29.88 -34.72 -9.14
N MET A 41 -29.78 -35.47 -10.21
CA MET A 41 -30.78 -35.50 -11.25
C MET A 41 -31.83 -36.53 -10.86
N ILE A 42 -33.07 -36.10 -10.70
CA ILE A 42 -34.18 -36.95 -10.28
C ILE A 42 -35.26 -37.00 -11.37
N GLU A 43 -35.91 -38.15 -11.49
CA GLU A 43 -37.12 -38.29 -12.26
C GLU A 43 -38.34 -38.08 -11.33
N VAL A 44 -39.27 -37.23 -11.75
CA VAL A 44 -40.50 -36.94 -11.03
C VAL A 44 -41.72 -37.28 -11.90
N ASP A 45 -42.85 -37.62 -11.30
CA ASP A 45 -44.11 -37.80 -12.01
C ASP A 45 -44.76 -36.46 -12.40
N ALA A 46 -45.92 -36.51 -13.07
CA ALA A 46 -46.62 -35.32 -13.56
C ALA A 46 -47.10 -34.35 -12.45
N VAL A 47 -47.08 -34.76 -11.18
CA VAL A 47 -47.44 -33.98 -10.00
C VAL A 47 -46.25 -33.65 -9.10
N GLY A 48 -45.01 -33.95 -9.55
CA GLY A 48 -43.77 -33.59 -8.85
C GLY A 48 -43.25 -34.60 -7.83
N ASN A 49 -43.83 -35.80 -7.73
CA ASN A 49 -43.33 -36.82 -6.78
C ASN A 49 -42.09 -37.51 -7.33
N PHE A 50 -41.12 -37.70 -6.47
CA PHE A 50 -39.88 -38.43 -6.76
C PHE A 50 -40.15 -39.84 -7.22
N GLN A 51 -39.58 -40.26 -8.34
CA GLN A 51 -39.65 -41.61 -8.89
C GLN A 51 -38.32 -42.36 -8.72
N ARG A 52 -37.22 -41.76 -9.18
CA ARG A 52 -35.89 -42.34 -9.04
C ARG A 52 -34.81 -41.31 -9.25
N SER A 53 -33.61 -41.59 -8.72
CA SER A 53 -32.37 -40.87 -9.05
C SER A 53 -31.85 -41.34 -10.41
N LEU A 54 -31.53 -40.38 -11.27
CA LEU A 54 -30.93 -40.63 -12.58
C LEU A 54 -29.40 -40.46 -12.57
N GLY A 55 -28.86 -39.79 -11.54
CA GLY A 55 -27.43 -39.60 -11.34
C GLY A 55 -27.12 -38.54 -10.29
N VAL A 56 -25.99 -38.68 -9.65
CA VAL A 56 -25.49 -37.76 -8.62
C VAL A 56 -24.12 -37.19 -9.08
N LYS A 57 -23.99 -35.88 -9.10
CA LYS A 57 -22.72 -35.19 -9.17
C LYS A 57 -22.34 -34.78 -7.74
N PRO A 58 -21.23 -35.31 -7.15
CA PRO A 58 -20.82 -34.90 -5.82
C PRO A 58 -20.38 -33.42 -5.81
N SER A 59 -20.61 -32.73 -4.70
CA SER A 59 -20.00 -31.41 -4.47
C SER A 59 -18.50 -31.55 -4.24
N GLN A 60 -17.76 -30.55 -4.64
CA GLN A 60 -16.32 -30.46 -4.37
C GLN A 60 -16.10 -29.24 -3.48
N LYS A 61 -15.42 -29.46 -2.34
CA LYS A 61 -14.95 -28.38 -1.45
C LYS A 61 -13.89 -27.56 -2.19
N GLY A 62 -13.83 -26.25 -1.98
CA GLY A 62 -12.70 -25.44 -2.38
C GLY A 62 -11.43 -25.83 -1.63
N ASP A 63 -10.30 -25.43 -2.16
CA ASP A 63 -8.99 -25.70 -1.56
C ASP A 63 -8.72 -24.78 -0.37
N ASP A 64 -7.88 -25.25 0.54
CA ASP A 64 -7.44 -24.48 1.69
C ASP A 64 -6.22 -23.62 1.27
N ILE A 65 -6.18 -22.36 1.69
CA ILE A 65 -5.06 -21.44 1.45
C ILE A 65 -4.30 -21.24 2.76
N GLN A 66 -2.98 -21.39 2.71
CA GLN A 66 -2.09 -21.05 3.81
C GLN A 66 -1.40 -19.72 3.53
N LEU A 67 -1.62 -18.74 4.40
CA LEU A 67 -0.98 -17.44 4.35
C LEU A 67 0.38 -17.45 5.07
N THR A 68 1.20 -16.45 4.77
CA THR A 68 2.48 -16.21 5.45
C THR A 68 2.31 -15.50 6.80
N ILE A 69 1.08 -15.07 7.13
CA ILE A 69 0.77 -14.38 8.38
C ILE A 69 1.14 -15.25 9.59
N ASP A 70 1.94 -14.70 10.48
CA ASP A 70 2.19 -15.23 11.81
C ASP A 70 1.15 -14.65 12.78
N LEU A 71 0.30 -15.53 13.33
CA LEU A 71 -0.83 -15.09 14.14
C LEU A 71 -0.40 -14.36 15.42
N ASP A 72 0.74 -14.71 16.00
CA ASP A 72 1.21 -14.06 17.23
C ASP A 72 1.76 -12.66 16.91
N ILE A 73 2.48 -12.50 15.79
CA ILE A 73 2.93 -11.19 15.33
C ILE A 73 1.74 -10.32 14.93
N GLN A 74 0.75 -10.88 14.24
CA GLN A 74 -0.48 -10.16 13.85
C GLN A 74 -1.23 -9.62 15.07
N LYS A 75 -1.43 -10.44 16.10
CA LYS A 75 -2.08 -10.01 17.34
C LYS A 75 -1.36 -8.86 18.01
N VAL A 76 -0.02 -8.94 18.10
CA VAL A 76 0.78 -7.84 18.68
C VAL A 76 0.64 -6.56 17.85
N ALA A 77 0.62 -6.66 16.52
CA ALA A 77 0.41 -5.50 15.64
C ALA A 77 -0.97 -4.85 15.87
N GLU A 78 -2.01 -5.64 16.05
CA GLU A 78 -3.36 -5.15 16.35
C GLU A 78 -3.44 -4.52 17.75
N GLU A 79 -2.85 -5.14 18.77
CA GLU A 79 -2.78 -4.62 20.15
C GLU A 79 -2.06 -3.26 20.20
N VAL A 80 -0.95 -3.10 19.45
CA VAL A 80 -0.21 -1.82 19.40
C VAL A 80 -1.07 -0.70 18.77
N LEU A 81 -1.99 -1.05 17.89
CA LEU A 81 -2.92 -0.10 17.28
C LEU A 81 -4.16 0.18 18.13
N GLU A 82 -4.45 -0.59 19.18
CA GLU A 82 -5.72 -0.54 19.91
C GLU A 82 -6.07 0.86 20.41
N ASP A 83 -5.10 1.57 20.99
CA ASP A 83 -5.28 2.93 21.52
C ASP A 83 -5.12 4.05 20.48
N LYS A 84 -4.94 3.71 19.19
CA LYS A 84 -4.72 4.70 18.12
C LYS A 84 -6.03 5.05 17.44
N ILE A 85 -6.17 6.31 17.03
CA ILE A 85 -7.32 6.78 16.24
C ILE A 85 -7.33 6.11 14.86
N GLY A 86 -6.15 5.90 14.28
CA GLY A 86 -5.97 5.23 13.00
C GLY A 86 -4.50 5.02 12.70
N GLY A 87 -4.22 4.01 11.88
CA GLY A 87 -2.85 3.67 11.47
C GLY A 87 -2.76 2.30 10.82
N ALA A 88 -1.55 1.95 10.41
CA ALA A 88 -1.25 0.62 9.90
C ALA A 88 0.10 0.12 10.44
N ILE A 89 0.22 -1.19 10.57
CA ILE A 89 1.47 -1.89 10.87
C ILE A 89 1.64 -3.00 9.85
N ILE A 90 2.82 -3.07 9.25
CA ILE A 90 3.22 -4.14 8.34
C ILE A 90 4.52 -4.74 8.88
N VAL A 91 4.57 -6.04 8.98
CA VAL A 91 5.79 -6.79 9.28
C VAL A 91 6.10 -7.68 8.09
N MET A 92 7.25 -7.45 7.48
CA MET A 92 7.70 -8.14 6.27
C MET A 92 9.03 -8.83 6.55
N ASP A 93 9.17 -10.07 6.09
CA ASP A 93 10.45 -10.75 6.08
C ASP A 93 11.31 -10.19 4.93
N PRO A 94 12.46 -9.57 5.19
CA PRO A 94 13.26 -8.96 4.14
C PRO A 94 13.94 -9.99 3.23
N ARG A 95 13.97 -11.28 3.59
CA ARG A 95 14.64 -12.33 2.83
C ARG A 95 13.89 -12.72 1.57
N ASP A 96 12.55 -12.72 1.64
CA ASP A 96 11.67 -13.22 0.57
C ASP A 96 10.46 -12.31 0.31
N GLY A 97 10.18 -11.34 1.18
CA GLY A 97 9.03 -10.44 1.07
C GLY A 97 7.77 -10.91 1.80
N ALA A 98 7.80 -12.11 2.43
CA ALA A 98 6.63 -12.66 3.11
C ALA A 98 6.04 -11.68 4.13
N ILE A 99 4.74 -11.44 4.05
CA ILE A 99 4.01 -10.61 5.01
C ILE A 99 3.68 -11.45 6.25
N LEU A 100 4.33 -11.13 7.36
CA LEU A 100 4.12 -11.81 8.65
C LEU A 100 2.99 -11.19 9.46
N ALA A 101 2.73 -9.91 9.26
CA ALA A 101 1.56 -9.21 9.80
C ALA A 101 1.20 -8.01 8.93
N ILE A 102 -0.10 -7.74 8.82
CA ILE A 102 -0.66 -6.55 8.19
C ILE A 102 -1.90 -6.13 8.96
N ALA A 103 -1.80 -5.03 9.70
CA ALA A 103 -2.87 -4.51 10.53
C ALA A 103 -3.24 -3.09 10.10
N SER A 104 -4.54 -2.81 10.05
CA SER A 104 -5.10 -1.49 9.73
C SER A 104 -6.15 -1.11 10.76
N LYS A 105 -6.08 0.10 11.31
CA LYS A 105 -7.04 0.63 12.29
C LYS A 105 -7.67 1.93 11.77
N PRO A 106 -8.99 2.17 11.94
CA PRO A 106 -9.97 1.24 12.51
C PRO A 106 -10.13 -0.03 11.69
N THR A 107 -10.55 -1.09 12.36
CA THR A 107 -10.88 -2.39 11.76
C THR A 107 -12.35 -2.72 11.98
N PHE A 108 -12.78 -3.86 11.49
CA PHE A 108 -14.14 -4.36 11.65
C PHE A 108 -14.13 -5.87 11.92
N ASP A 109 -15.26 -6.41 12.38
CA ASP A 109 -15.41 -7.85 12.51
C ASP A 109 -15.49 -8.51 11.13
N LEU A 110 -14.47 -9.30 10.79
CA LEU A 110 -14.37 -9.99 9.49
C LEU A 110 -15.56 -10.92 9.22
N ASN A 111 -16.22 -11.43 10.26
CA ASN A 111 -17.41 -12.27 10.12
C ASN A 111 -18.69 -11.46 9.83
N PHE A 112 -18.65 -10.12 9.84
CA PHE A 112 -19.83 -9.30 9.61
C PHE A 112 -20.57 -9.67 8.31
N PHE A 113 -19.84 -9.88 7.23
CA PHE A 113 -20.41 -10.18 5.93
C PHE A 113 -21.01 -11.59 5.83
N SER A 114 -20.52 -12.54 6.63
CA SER A 114 -20.98 -13.93 6.67
C SER A 114 -22.23 -14.16 7.56
N ARG A 115 -22.64 -13.13 8.34
CA ARG A 115 -23.81 -13.23 9.22
C ARG A 115 -25.11 -13.13 8.43
N ASP A 116 -26.10 -13.96 8.76
CA ASP A 116 -27.45 -13.85 8.20
C ASP A 116 -28.12 -12.54 8.56
N PHE A 117 -27.91 -12.07 9.80
CA PHE A 117 -28.44 -10.81 10.29
C PHE A 117 -27.32 -9.80 10.54
N LYS A 118 -27.48 -8.61 9.97
CA LYS A 118 -26.57 -7.48 10.10
C LYS A 118 -27.29 -6.35 10.81
N PRO A 119 -26.92 -6.02 12.09
CA PRO A 119 -27.51 -4.89 12.80
C PRO A 119 -27.31 -3.58 12.02
N GLU A 120 -28.36 -2.75 11.96
CA GLU A 120 -28.32 -1.49 11.23
C GLU A 120 -27.23 -0.53 11.74
N GLU A 121 -27.01 -0.52 13.06
CA GLU A 121 -25.95 0.29 13.68
C GLU A 121 -24.56 -0.13 13.21
N GLU A 122 -24.25 -1.43 13.29
CA GLU A 122 -22.96 -1.98 12.80
C GLU A 122 -22.78 -1.74 11.29
N TYR A 123 -23.85 -1.87 10.52
CA TYR A 123 -23.83 -1.58 9.08
C TYR A 123 -23.50 -0.11 8.81
N ASN A 124 -24.17 0.79 9.51
CA ASN A 124 -23.94 2.23 9.35
C ASN A 124 -22.52 2.62 9.80
N ASP A 125 -22.03 2.07 10.89
CA ASP A 125 -20.66 2.32 11.34
C ASP A 125 -19.63 1.81 10.32
N LEU A 126 -19.89 0.68 9.71
CA LEU A 126 -18.99 0.09 8.73
C LEU A 126 -18.90 0.90 7.43
N PHE A 127 -20.05 1.36 6.91
CA PHE A 127 -20.12 1.96 5.57
C PHE A 127 -20.14 3.50 5.57
N PHE A 128 -20.61 4.14 6.63
CA PHE A 128 -20.88 5.57 6.65
C PHE A 128 -20.15 6.34 7.74
N SER A 129 -19.39 5.68 8.61
CA SER A 129 -18.64 6.39 9.64
C SER A 129 -17.43 7.13 9.06
N ASP A 130 -17.12 8.29 9.63
CA ASP A 130 -15.94 9.08 9.26
C ASP A 130 -14.62 8.34 9.57
N SER A 131 -14.67 7.34 10.42
CA SER A 131 -13.51 6.51 10.80
C SER A 131 -13.04 5.59 9.68
N LYS A 132 -13.92 5.28 8.71
CA LYS A 132 -13.66 4.45 7.51
C LYS A 132 -13.00 3.11 7.84
N PRO A 133 -13.67 2.19 8.56
CA PRO A 133 -13.08 0.91 8.96
C PRO A 133 -12.76 -0.02 7.78
N LEU A 134 -13.47 0.10 6.65
CA LEU A 134 -13.17 -0.65 5.42
C LEU A 134 -11.93 -0.15 4.66
N PHE A 135 -11.41 1.02 5.04
CA PHE A 135 -10.26 1.61 4.36
C PHE A 135 -8.96 0.99 4.88
N ASN A 136 -8.29 0.20 4.04
CA ASN A 136 -7.04 -0.46 4.39
C ASN A 136 -5.87 0.53 4.36
N ARG A 137 -5.47 1.03 5.52
CA ARG A 137 -4.41 2.03 5.65
C ARG A 137 -3.01 1.51 5.34
N ALA A 138 -2.81 0.20 5.31
CA ALA A 138 -1.54 -0.40 4.94
C ALA A 138 -1.26 -0.29 3.44
N LEU A 139 -2.33 -0.22 2.63
CA LEU A 139 -2.29 -0.26 1.17
C LEU A 139 -2.66 1.07 0.50
N ASN A 140 -2.96 2.11 1.29
CA ASN A 140 -3.29 3.43 0.76
C ASN A 140 -2.12 4.40 0.90
N ALA A 141 -2.06 5.40 0.00
CA ALA A 141 -0.93 6.30 -0.12
C ALA A 141 -1.03 7.51 0.81
N TYR A 142 0.12 7.91 1.36
CA TYR A 142 0.31 9.06 2.24
C TYR A 142 1.65 9.73 1.93
N ASP A 143 1.80 10.96 2.40
CA ASP A 143 3.10 11.64 2.42
C ASP A 143 4.03 10.90 3.40
N PRO A 144 5.14 10.29 2.94
CA PRO A 144 5.98 9.48 3.81
C PRO A 144 6.79 10.30 4.82
N GLY A 145 7.01 11.59 4.55
CA GLY A 145 7.86 12.41 5.38
C GLY A 145 9.29 11.86 5.47
N SER A 146 9.92 11.98 6.63
CA SER A 146 11.36 11.70 6.81
C SER A 146 11.80 10.26 6.51
N VAL A 147 10.91 9.27 6.46
CA VAL A 147 11.29 7.91 6.02
C VAL A 147 11.69 7.87 4.55
N TRP A 148 11.27 8.88 3.77
CA TRP A 148 11.67 9.05 2.38
C TRP A 148 13.14 9.45 2.18
N LYS A 149 13.77 10.04 3.18
CA LYS A 149 15.15 10.56 3.08
C LYS A 149 16.16 9.51 2.65
N ILE A 150 15.87 8.24 2.87
CA ILE A 150 16.70 7.15 2.37
C ILE A 150 16.72 7.09 0.83
N VAL A 151 15.61 7.40 0.17
CA VAL A 151 15.52 7.48 -1.30
C VAL A 151 16.38 8.62 -1.82
N THR A 152 16.27 9.79 -1.18
CA THR A 152 17.11 10.97 -1.52
C THR A 152 18.58 10.69 -1.27
N ALA A 153 18.93 9.98 -0.18
CA ALA A 153 20.30 9.56 0.10
C ALA A 153 20.85 8.66 -1.02
N LEU A 154 20.10 7.64 -1.42
CA LEU A 154 20.47 6.74 -2.50
C LEU A 154 20.61 7.50 -3.84
N ALA A 155 19.70 8.42 -4.13
CA ALA A 155 19.80 9.28 -5.32
C ALA A 155 21.08 10.11 -5.31
N GLY A 156 21.45 10.64 -4.16
CA GLY A 156 22.72 11.38 -3.98
C GLY A 156 23.94 10.50 -4.25
N LEU A 157 23.97 9.32 -3.65
CA LEU A 157 25.06 8.37 -3.79
C LEU A 157 25.21 7.87 -5.24
N GLU A 158 24.10 7.43 -5.86
CA GLU A 158 24.08 6.90 -7.22
C GLU A 158 24.33 7.95 -8.30
N SER A 159 24.04 9.22 -8.03
CA SER A 159 24.38 10.31 -8.96
C SER A 159 25.88 10.56 -9.10
N GLY A 160 26.67 10.11 -8.12
CA GLY A 160 28.10 10.42 -8.00
C GLY A 160 28.41 11.86 -7.61
N GLN A 161 27.39 12.75 -7.52
CA GLN A 161 27.60 14.15 -7.11
C GLN A 161 27.82 14.30 -5.60
N PHE A 162 27.22 13.38 -4.83
CA PHE A 162 27.30 13.35 -3.37
C PHE A 162 27.79 11.97 -2.91
N PRO A 163 29.09 11.67 -3.07
CA PRO A 163 29.65 10.37 -2.66
C PRO A 163 29.51 10.13 -1.15
N ALA A 164 29.74 8.90 -0.71
CA ALA A 164 29.50 8.48 0.68
C ALA A 164 30.26 9.28 1.75
N ASN A 165 31.37 9.91 1.39
CA ASN A 165 32.14 10.79 2.27
C ASN A 165 31.74 12.26 2.18
N THR A 166 30.61 12.58 1.54
CA THR A 166 30.09 13.95 1.46
C THR A 166 29.82 14.51 2.86
N LEU A 167 30.31 15.72 3.10
CA LEU A 167 30.03 16.51 4.28
C LEU A 167 29.34 17.80 3.85
N LEU A 168 28.21 18.14 4.42
CA LEU A 168 27.46 19.37 4.15
C LEU A 168 27.23 20.12 5.45
N GLU A 169 27.28 21.42 5.36
CA GLU A 169 26.91 22.31 6.46
C GLU A 169 25.37 22.36 6.53
N THR A 170 24.82 22.04 7.70
CA THR A 170 23.41 22.18 8.01
C THR A 170 23.18 23.41 8.86
N SER A 171 22.27 24.24 8.42
CA SER A 171 21.94 25.53 9.04
C SER A 171 20.50 25.51 9.58
N PRO A 172 20.11 26.52 10.39
CA PRO A 172 18.71 26.66 10.82
C PRO A 172 17.71 26.65 9.67
N CYS A 173 18.10 27.17 8.52
CA CYS A 173 17.32 27.07 7.29
C CYS A 173 18.18 27.26 6.03
N ILE A 174 17.65 26.78 4.91
CA ILE A 174 18.18 27.08 3.56
C ILE A 174 17.14 27.91 2.84
N ILE A 175 17.58 28.95 2.15
CA ILE A 175 16.73 29.84 1.38
C ILE A 175 16.66 29.31 -0.06
N TYR A 176 15.46 28.93 -0.52
CA TYR A 176 15.16 28.69 -1.91
C TYR A 176 14.10 29.71 -2.36
N GLY A 177 14.40 30.47 -3.41
CA GLY A 177 13.54 31.58 -3.82
C GLY A 177 13.39 32.62 -2.70
N SER A 178 12.17 32.83 -2.22
CA SER A 178 11.83 33.71 -1.11
C SER A 178 11.53 32.99 0.20
N GLN A 179 11.60 31.65 0.22
CA GLN A 179 11.22 30.83 1.37
C GLN A 179 12.44 30.28 2.12
N CYS A 180 12.33 30.26 3.45
CA CYS A 180 13.28 29.61 4.34
C CYS A 180 12.80 28.20 4.68
N PHE A 181 13.48 27.19 4.16
CA PHE A 181 13.23 25.76 4.43
C PHE A 181 13.98 25.35 5.69
N ARG A 182 13.23 25.15 6.77
CA ARG A 182 13.80 25.03 8.11
C ARG A 182 14.31 23.63 8.42
N GLU A 183 15.36 23.62 9.24
CA GLU A 183 15.70 22.42 9.99
C GLU A 183 14.67 22.18 11.10
N HIS A 184 14.38 20.92 11.41
CA HIS A 184 13.33 20.58 12.39
C HIS A 184 13.65 21.01 13.83
N ASN A 185 14.93 21.24 14.15
CA ASN A 185 15.37 21.74 15.46
C ASN A 185 15.60 23.26 15.50
N ASP A 186 15.36 23.97 14.38
CA ASP A 186 15.60 25.41 14.18
C ASP A 186 17.03 25.91 14.45
N LEU A 187 18.02 25.00 14.58
CA LEU A 187 19.41 25.34 14.89
C LEU A 187 20.41 24.84 13.83
N GLY A 188 20.09 23.72 13.18
CA GLY A 188 21.06 22.96 12.37
C GLY A 188 21.93 22.04 13.23
N PHE A 189 22.79 21.27 12.57
CA PHE A 189 23.66 20.26 13.19
C PHE A 189 25.14 20.48 12.87
N GLY A 190 25.46 21.61 12.25
CA GLY A 190 26.82 21.88 11.75
C GLY A 190 27.17 21.07 10.50
N ILE A 191 28.42 20.72 10.35
CA ILE A 191 28.91 19.94 9.20
C ILE A 191 28.75 18.44 9.54
N ILE A 192 27.90 17.77 8.78
CA ILE A 192 27.59 16.33 8.98
C ILE A 192 27.61 15.56 7.66
N GLY A 193 27.76 14.24 7.75
CA GLY A 193 27.64 13.32 6.62
C GLY A 193 26.32 12.57 6.64
N TYR A 194 26.15 11.61 5.68
CA TYR A 194 24.92 10.83 5.50
C TYR A 194 24.46 10.09 6.77
N GLU A 195 25.39 9.43 7.46
CA GLU A 195 25.07 8.65 8.66
C GLU A 195 24.43 9.54 9.74
N ASP A 196 25.08 10.65 10.05
CA ASP A 196 24.54 11.59 11.03
C ASP A 196 23.26 12.26 10.52
N ALA A 197 23.22 12.64 9.25
CA ALA A 197 22.05 13.26 8.65
C ALA A 197 20.80 12.36 8.71
N LEU A 198 20.94 11.06 8.46
CA LEU A 198 19.86 10.10 8.64
C LEU A 198 19.52 9.90 10.12
N ARG A 199 20.52 9.74 10.98
CA ARG A 199 20.36 9.53 12.43
C ARG A 199 19.58 10.65 13.11
N VAL A 200 19.89 11.91 12.76
CA VAL A 200 19.22 13.09 13.32
C VAL A 200 18.05 13.57 12.43
N SER A 201 17.81 12.90 11.31
CA SER A 201 16.77 13.27 10.34
C SER A 201 16.88 14.71 9.83
N SER A 202 18.10 15.17 9.51
CA SER A 202 18.34 16.55 9.07
C SER A 202 17.58 16.87 7.78
N ASN A 203 16.76 17.91 7.80
CA ASN A 203 16.06 18.39 6.62
C ASN A 203 17.03 19.11 5.68
N THR A 204 17.85 20.03 6.24
CA THR A 204 18.71 20.90 5.45
C THR A 204 19.84 20.15 4.76
N PHE A 205 20.28 18.99 5.28
CA PHE A 205 21.17 18.10 4.57
C PHE A 205 20.48 17.55 3.29
N PHE A 206 19.27 17.00 3.44
CA PHE A 206 18.57 16.36 2.34
C PHE A 206 17.98 17.35 1.33
N TYR A 207 17.66 18.58 1.72
CA TYR A 207 17.33 19.65 0.77
C TYR A 207 18.49 19.91 -0.19
N GLN A 208 19.73 19.97 0.31
CA GLN A 208 20.90 20.20 -0.52
C GLN A 208 21.17 19.03 -1.47
N VAL A 209 21.09 17.80 -0.97
CA VAL A 209 21.26 16.60 -1.80
C VAL A 209 20.21 16.55 -2.90
N GLY A 210 18.92 16.66 -2.52
CA GLY A 210 17.82 16.56 -3.48
C GLY A 210 17.85 17.69 -4.53
N TYR A 211 18.14 18.92 -4.11
CA TYR A 211 18.30 20.03 -5.06
C TYR A 211 19.46 19.80 -6.05
N GLY A 212 20.56 19.22 -5.58
CA GLY A 212 21.71 18.93 -6.44
C GLY A 212 21.45 17.80 -7.43
N VAL A 213 20.72 16.74 -7.05
CA VAL A 213 20.45 15.60 -7.95
C VAL A 213 19.22 15.81 -8.83
N GLY A 214 18.26 16.63 -8.38
CA GLY A 214 17.03 16.91 -9.10
C GLY A 214 15.97 15.82 -8.97
N VAL A 215 14.74 16.17 -9.38
CA VAL A 215 13.54 15.32 -9.22
C VAL A 215 13.62 14.01 -10.00
N ASP A 216 14.17 14.05 -11.21
CA ASP A 216 14.20 12.87 -12.09
C ASP A 216 15.12 11.78 -11.55
N LYS A 217 16.22 12.15 -10.88
CA LYS A 217 17.10 11.16 -10.23
C LYS A 217 16.45 10.57 -8.98
N ILE A 218 15.76 11.37 -8.19
CA ILE A 218 14.96 10.87 -7.05
C ILE A 218 13.88 9.92 -7.55
N TYR A 219 13.17 10.29 -8.62
CA TYR A 219 12.16 9.45 -9.26
C TYR A 219 12.75 8.12 -9.76
N GLU A 220 13.87 8.15 -10.49
CA GLU A 220 14.57 6.94 -10.97
C GLU A 220 14.86 5.95 -9.84
N ILE A 221 15.47 6.42 -8.75
CA ILE A 221 15.77 5.59 -7.59
C ILE A 221 14.52 5.06 -6.92
N SER A 222 13.48 5.88 -6.83
CA SER A 222 12.21 5.44 -6.26
C SER A 222 11.57 4.30 -7.05
N GLN A 223 11.65 4.33 -8.39
CA GLN A 223 11.15 3.25 -9.24
C GLN A 223 11.94 1.95 -9.04
N ILE A 224 13.25 2.02 -8.88
CA ILE A 224 14.11 0.86 -8.58
C ILE A 224 13.72 0.22 -7.25
N LEU A 225 13.34 1.03 -6.26
CA LEU A 225 12.90 0.55 -4.94
C LEU A 225 11.44 0.06 -4.91
N GLY A 226 10.70 0.18 -6.01
CA GLY A 226 9.34 -0.34 -6.13
C GLY A 226 8.23 0.65 -5.77
N PHE A 227 8.51 1.96 -5.71
CA PHE A 227 7.49 2.99 -5.50
C PHE A 227 6.74 3.34 -6.79
N SER A 228 5.57 3.97 -6.68
CA SER A 228 4.65 4.32 -7.79
C SER A 228 4.26 3.15 -8.69
N GLN A 229 4.19 1.97 -8.13
CA GLN A 229 3.71 0.75 -8.78
C GLN A 229 3.12 -0.18 -7.70
N LEU A 230 2.32 -1.15 -8.12
CA LEU A 230 1.80 -2.15 -7.19
C LEU A 230 2.96 -2.91 -6.54
N SER A 231 2.85 -3.19 -5.25
CA SER A 231 3.90 -3.89 -4.49
C SER A 231 4.10 -5.33 -4.92
N GLY A 232 3.04 -5.95 -5.46
CA GLY A 232 2.96 -7.36 -5.80
C GLY A 232 2.23 -8.21 -4.77
N ILE A 233 1.65 -7.59 -3.73
CA ILE A 233 0.77 -8.30 -2.79
C ILE A 233 -0.49 -8.78 -3.51
N GLU A 234 -0.98 -9.96 -3.17
CA GLU A 234 -2.13 -10.59 -3.84
C GLU A 234 -3.44 -9.82 -3.68
N ILE A 235 -3.60 -9.08 -2.58
CA ILE A 235 -4.77 -8.21 -2.32
C ILE A 235 -4.66 -6.84 -2.99
N SER A 236 -4.15 -6.82 -4.20
CA SER A 236 -3.86 -5.60 -4.97
C SER A 236 -5.10 -4.79 -5.37
N ASP A 237 -6.31 -5.37 -5.26
CA ASP A 237 -7.58 -4.69 -5.46
C ASP A 237 -7.79 -3.49 -4.52
N GLN A 238 -7.10 -3.46 -3.38
CA GLN A 238 -7.14 -2.39 -2.39
C GLN A 238 -5.91 -1.49 -2.41
N GLU A 239 -4.92 -1.79 -3.24
CA GLU A 239 -3.63 -1.10 -3.23
C GLU A 239 -3.62 0.14 -4.13
N ASP A 240 -3.25 1.28 -3.51
CA ASP A 240 -2.93 2.51 -4.24
C ASP A 240 -1.49 2.43 -4.79
N VAL A 241 -1.31 2.82 -6.03
CA VAL A 241 0.03 2.89 -6.64
C VAL A 241 0.87 4.05 -6.11
N GLY A 242 0.24 5.01 -5.43
CA GLY A 242 0.89 6.23 -4.99
C GLY A 242 1.21 7.22 -6.11
N LEU A 243 1.91 8.28 -5.75
CA LEU A 243 2.37 9.30 -6.69
C LEU A 243 3.79 9.74 -6.32
N ILE A 244 4.69 9.69 -7.29
CA ILE A 244 5.98 10.38 -7.22
C ILE A 244 6.11 11.16 -8.51
N ALA A 245 6.08 12.49 -8.39
CA ALA A 245 6.16 13.35 -9.55
C ALA A 245 7.59 13.39 -10.11
N ASN A 246 7.68 13.52 -11.42
CA ASN A 246 8.90 13.74 -12.18
C ASN A 246 8.70 14.88 -13.19
N SER A 247 9.68 15.16 -14.02
CA SER A 247 9.60 16.22 -15.03
C SER A 247 8.48 15.99 -16.04
N ASP A 248 8.22 14.74 -16.44
CA ASP A 248 7.13 14.40 -17.37
C ASP A 248 5.76 14.62 -16.71
N TRP A 249 5.62 14.27 -15.43
CA TRP A 249 4.39 14.51 -14.67
C TRP A 249 4.09 16.01 -14.58
N ALA A 250 5.08 16.83 -14.26
CA ALA A 250 4.91 18.29 -14.21
C ALA A 250 4.48 18.87 -15.56
N GLN A 251 5.08 18.37 -16.67
CA GLN A 251 4.73 18.81 -18.02
C GLN A 251 3.37 18.31 -18.50
N SER A 252 2.82 17.24 -17.91
CA SER A 252 1.51 16.70 -18.31
C SER A 252 0.33 17.59 -17.89
N GLY A 253 0.56 18.64 -17.13
CA GLY A 253 -0.47 19.56 -16.61
C GLY A 253 -1.37 18.95 -15.52
N ARG A 254 -1.05 17.77 -15.02
CA ARG A 254 -1.86 17.07 -14.00
C ARG A 254 -1.77 17.70 -12.60
N GLY A 255 -0.83 18.64 -12.40
CA GLY A 255 -0.62 19.25 -11.11
C GLY A 255 -0.78 20.75 -11.07
N TRP A 256 -0.24 21.51 -12.04
CA TRP A 256 -0.04 22.96 -11.88
C TRP A 256 -0.06 23.74 -13.18
N GLY A 257 -1.14 23.81 -13.87
CA GLY A 257 -1.25 24.69 -15.02
C GLY A 257 -1.22 23.98 -16.38
N ASN A 258 -0.83 24.69 -17.41
CA ASN A 258 -0.82 24.15 -18.78
C ASN A 258 0.38 23.21 -18.98
N PRO A 259 0.21 22.13 -19.78
CA PRO A 259 1.31 21.26 -20.15
C PRO A 259 2.50 22.05 -20.71
N GLY A 260 3.69 21.81 -20.20
CA GLY A 260 4.93 22.44 -20.68
C GLY A 260 5.26 23.82 -20.08
N GLU A 261 4.40 24.38 -19.21
CA GLU A 261 4.61 25.75 -18.70
C GLU A 261 5.14 25.81 -17.25
N THR A 262 5.18 24.69 -16.51
CA THR A 262 5.53 24.72 -15.09
C THR A 262 6.90 24.11 -14.84
N PRO A 263 7.96 24.90 -14.72
CA PRO A 263 9.25 24.41 -14.27
C PRO A 263 9.16 24.01 -12.79
N TRP A 264 9.91 22.97 -12.40
CA TRP A 264 10.14 22.66 -11.00
C TRP A 264 10.78 23.86 -10.30
N LEU A 265 10.14 24.32 -9.22
CA LEU A 265 10.73 25.35 -8.38
C LEU A 265 11.69 24.72 -7.37
N PRO A 266 12.71 25.45 -6.90
CA PRO A 266 13.64 24.95 -5.88
C PRO A 266 12.93 24.47 -4.61
N GLU A 267 11.84 25.13 -4.22
CA GLU A 267 10.98 24.78 -3.09
C GLU A 267 10.25 23.45 -3.26
N ASP A 268 9.86 23.10 -4.48
CA ASP A 268 9.19 21.84 -4.78
C ASP A 268 10.18 20.69 -4.62
N ILE A 269 11.41 20.86 -5.14
CA ILE A 269 12.48 19.88 -5.03
C ILE A 269 12.86 19.67 -3.57
N ALA A 270 12.95 20.75 -2.79
CA ALA A 270 13.25 20.67 -1.37
C ALA A 270 12.18 19.85 -0.62
N SER A 271 10.90 20.13 -0.88
CA SER A 271 9.79 19.39 -0.25
C SER A 271 9.79 17.91 -0.64
N MET A 272 10.00 17.61 -1.93
CA MET A 272 10.12 16.24 -2.44
C MET A 272 11.29 15.48 -1.78
N SER A 273 12.40 16.17 -1.52
CA SER A 273 13.61 15.57 -0.94
C SER A 273 13.40 14.99 0.46
N ILE A 274 12.38 15.42 1.17
CA ILE A 274 12.02 14.95 2.52
C ILE A 274 10.68 14.22 2.56
N GLY A 275 10.15 13.81 1.41
CA GLY A 275 8.93 13.00 1.30
C GLY A 275 7.65 13.78 1.56
N GLN A 276 7.56 14.99 1.04
CA GLN A 276 6.38 15.85 1.13
C GLN A 276 5.94 16.33 -0.24
N PHE A 277 4.74 16.92 -0.31
CA PHE A 277 4.19 17.59 -1.46
C PHE A 277 3.72 16.63 -2.57
N VAL A 278 4.59 16.22 -3.48
CA VAL A 278 4.27 15.34 -4.62
C VAL A 278 4.87 13.95 -4.47
N VAL A 279 5.01 13.52 -3.24
CA VAL A 279 5.43 12.16 -2.87
C VAL A 279 4.36 11.56 -2.00
N GLN A 280 3.62 10.61 -2.57
CA GLN A 280 2.61 9.82 -1.86
C GLN A 280 2.89 8.35 -2.09
N VAL A 281 3.08 7.59 -1.03
CA VAL A 281 3.45 6.18 -1.07
C VAL A 281 2.67 5.39 -0.03
N THR A 282 2.48 4.10 -0.29
CA THR A 282 1.81 3.22 0.66
C THR A 282 2.77 2.69 1.72
N PRO A 283 2.30 2.37 2.94
CA PRO A 283 3.13 1.72 3.95
C PRO A 283 3.76 0.41 3.48
N ILE A 284 3.08 -0.37 2.62
CA ILE A 284 3.66 -1.61 2.08
C ILE A 284 4.81 -1.32 1.11
N GLN A 285 4.73 -0.27 0.29
CA GLN A 285 5.83 0.15 -0.57
C GLN A 285 7.05 0.59 0.27
N ILE A 286 6.82 1.28 1.39
CA ILE A 286 7.90 1.65 2.33
C ILE A 286 8.53 0.38 2.92
N ALA A 287 7.74 -0.58 3.41
CA ALA A 287 8.25 -1.83 3.95
C ALA A 287 9.11 -2.58 2.92
N LYS A 288 8.62 -2.68 1.67
CA LYS A 288 9.35 -3.30 0.56
C LYS A 288 10.67 -2.59 0.26
N ALA A 289 10.69 -1.26 0.16
CA ALA A 289 11.89 -0.49 -0.09
C ALA A 289 12.95 -0.67 1.02
N TYR A 290 12.51 -0.71 2.28
CA TYR A 290 13.41 -0.98 3.40
C TYR A 290 13.87 -2.45 3.45
N ALA A 291 13.05 -3.40 3.00
CA ALA A 291 13.47 -4.80 2.85
C ALA A 291 14.60 -4.94 1.82
N VAL A 292 14.55 -4.19 0.70
CA VAL A 292 15.64 -4.15 -0.29
C VAL A 292 16.97 -3.71 0.35
N ILE A 293 16.92 -2.71 1.22
CA ILE A 293 18.13 -2.24 1.92
C ILE A 293 18.61 -3.30 2.92
N ALA A 294 17.70 -3.89 3.68
CA ALA A 294 18.01 -4.83 4.73
C ALA A 294 18.61 -6.15 4.20
N ASN A 295 18.25 -6.57 2.99
CA ASN A 295 18.70 -7.82 2.38
C ASN A 295 19.92 -7.68 1.44
N GLY A 296 20.51 -6.48 1.37
CA GLY A 296 21.69 -6.21 0.55
C GLY A 296 21.40 -5.82 -0.90
N GLY A 297 20.20 -5.34 -1.21
CA GLY A 297 19.84 -4.74 -2.49
C GLY A 297 18.98 -5.63 -3.40
N TYR A 298 18.41 -6.71 -2.90
CA TYR A 298 17.53 -7.58 -3.69
C TYR A 298 16.07 -7.13 -3.57
N VAL A 299 15.41 -6.92 -4.70
CA VAL A 299 13.98 -6.60 -4.73
C VAL A 299 13.17 -7.86 -4.41
N VAL A 300 12.36 -7.77 -3.37
CA VAL A 300 11.43 -8.83 -2.95
C VAL A 300 10.01 -8.52 -3.40
N THR A 301 9.16 -9.53 -3.48
CA THR A 301 7.73 -9.39 -3.75
C THR A 301 6.97 -9.86 -2.52
N PRO A 302 6.10 -9.01 -1.95
CA PRO A 302 5.28 -9.36 -0.81
C PRO A 302 4.39 -10.57 -1.07
#